data_456aed7cd5f4b3bcbcaccbce7a6c8c67
#
_entry.id   456aed7cd5f4b3bcbcaccbce7a6c8c67
#
_cell.length_a   1.000
_cell.length_b   1.000
_cell.length_c   1.000
_cell.angle_alpha   90.00
_cell.angle_beta   90.00
_cell.angle_gamma   90.00
#
_symmetry.space_group_name_H-M   'P 1'
#
loop_
_entity.id
_entity.type
_entity.pdbx_description
1 polymer ?
#
loop_
_entity_poly.entity_id
_entity_poly.type
_entity_poly.pdbx_seq_one_letter_code
_entity_poly.pdbx_strand_id
1 'polypeptide(L)'
;MESDWSRRKLLRDFFGIGVAVTGVPLVAEALQTELASAKGNEKEPEVTATEDLMREHGVIRRALLVYFESVPKLRQNPSSIDPAALHRTAELFRTFGEDYHERMLEEQHIFPVVRKQGGELQKYADILIAQHNRGREITDYVLAVTNGPKISAAHAEPLAKVFDSFVLMYANHAAREDTIVFPAWKKNFSNKQLDEISDQFEDIEHKMFGKDGFEDAEKKIADVEITLGFSDLAQFTPPPPPKP
;
A
#
# COMPACT_ATOMS: atom_id res chain seq x y z
N MET A 1 8.61 7.89 29.12
CA MET A 1 8.02 8.98 28.33
C MET A 1 7.93 8.42 26.92
N GLU A 2 6.90 7.61 26.71
CA GLU A 2 6.63 6.97 25.42
C GLU A 2 6.15 8.05 24.44
N SER A 3 6.83 8.16 23.31
CA SER A 3 6.42 9.05 22.23
C SER A 3 5.21 8.41 21.54
N ASP A 4 4.06 9.01 21.78
CA ASP A 4 2.79 8.72 21.14
C ASP A 4 2.86 9.14 19.64
N TRP A 5 3.51 8.29 18.82
CA TRP A 5 3.69 8.44 17.39
C TRP A 5 2.77 7.47 16.66
N SER A 6 1.49 7.83 16.48
CA SER A 6 0.59 7.10 15.58
C SER A 6 0.48 7.82 14.24
N ARG A 7 0.23 7.10 13.15
CA ARG A 7 -0.07 7.67 11.81
C ARG A 7 -1.17 8.74 11.87
N ARG A 8 -2.10 8.59 12.79
CA ARG A 8 -3.19 9.52 13.08
C ARG A 8 -2.67 10.88 13.58
N LYS A 9 -1.56 10.90 14.31
CA LYS A 9 -0.96 12.12 14.87
C LYS A 9 -0.13 12.86 13.81
N LEU A 10 0.57 12.13 12.95
CA LEU A 10 1.43 12.72 11.91
C LEU A 10 0.63 13.50 10.86
N LEU A 11 -0.52 12.99 10.43
CA LEU A 11 -1.42 13.70 9.52
C LEU A 11 -1.98 14.99 10.13
N ARG A 12 -2.08 15.07 11.45
CA ARG A 12 -2.52 16.26 12.19
C ARG A 12 -1.50 17.38 12.17
N ASP A 13 -0.20 17.04 12.16
CA ASP A 13 0.90 18.01 12.30
C ASP A 13 1.34 18.62 10.95
N PHE A 14 1.07 17.95 9.81
CA PHE A 14 1.45 18.43 8.47
C PHE A 14 0.57 19.57 7.91
N PHE A 15 -0.66 19.73 8.37
CA PHE A 15 -1.56 20.79 7.90
C PHE A 15 -1.46 22.13 8.66
N GLY A 16 -0.53 22.25 9.59
CA GLY A 16 -0.37 23.42 10.47
C GLY A 16 0.49 24.58 9.94
N ILE A 17 1.04 24.53 8.71
CA ILE A 17 1.90 25.60 8.18
C ILE A 17 1.08 26.52 7.26
N GLY A 18 0.47 27.52 7.87
CA GLY A 18 -0.19 28.62 7.16
C GLY A 18 0.81 29.58 6.54
N VAL A 19 0.73 29.78 5.24
CA VAL A 19 1.45 30.83 4.51
C VAL A 19 0.79 32.18 4.81
N ALA A 20 1.51 33.07 5.47
CA ALA A 20 1.09 34.46 5.69
C ALA A 20 1.24 35.28 4.41
N VAL A 21 0.13 35.71 3.81
CA VAL A 21 0.10 36.76 2.77
C VAL A 21 -0.36 38.05 3.42
N THR A 22 0.50 39.04 3.40
CA THR A 22 0.25 40.38 3.95
C THR A 22 -0.49 41.28 2.93
N GLY A 23 -1.57 41.87 3.37
CA GLY A 23 -2.08 43.14 2.90
C GLY A 23 -3.39 43.17 2.12
N VAL A 24 -4.53 43.47 2.79
CA VAL A 24 -5.63 44.41 2.44
C VAL A 24 -6.67 44.42 3.60
N PRO A 25 -7.29 45.57 3.97
CA PRO A 25 -7.80 45.76 5.32
C PRO A 25 -9.33 45.61 5.54
N LEU A 26 -9.66 45.32 6.76
CA LEU A 26 -10.86 45.62 7.58
C LEU A 26 -12.23 45.03 7.29
N VAL A 27 -12.53 44.44 6.14
CA VAL A 27 -13.80 43.72 5.95
C VAL A 27 -13.62 42.21 5.97
N ALA A 28 -12.37 41.77 5.86
CA ALA A 28 -12.00 40.35 5.92
C ALA A 28 -11.90 39.78 7.34
N GLU A 29 -11.74 40.65 8.37
CA GLU A 29 -11.56 40.16 9.75
C GLU A 29 -12.83 39.57 10.36
N ALA A 30 -14.02 40.13 10.04
CA ALA A 30 -15.28 39.59 10.55
C ALA A 30 -15.63 38.25 9.92
N LEU A 31 -15.40 38.07 8.61
CA LEU A 31 -15.59 36.78 7.93
C LEU A 31 -14.53 35.74 8.31
N GLN A 32 -13.30 36.18 8.58
CA GLN A 32 -12.22 35.26 9.04
C GLN A 32 -12.46 34.82 10.48
N THR A 33 -13.02 35.63 11.35
CA THR A 33 -13.36 35.25 12.73
C THR A 33 -14.57 34.29 12.76
N GLU A 34 -15.56 34.45 11.90
CA GLU A 34 -16.67 33.48 11.79
C GLU A 34 -16.20 32.16 11.17
N LEU A 35 -15.37 32.17 10.12
CA LEU A 35 -14.75 30.93 9.56
C LEU A 35 -13.78 30.27 10.54
N ALA A 36 -13.01 31.03 11.31
CA ALA A 36 -12.12 30.50 12.34
C ALA A 36 -12.89 29.95 13.54
N SER A 37 -14.03 30.54 13.89
CA SER A 37 -14.94 30.06 14.95
C SER A 37 -15.75 28.83 14.51
N ALA A 38 -16.03 28.67 13.20
CA ALA A 38 -16.64 27.48 12.65
C ALA A 38 -15.66 26.31 12.49
N LYS A 39 -14.36 26.58 12.40
CA LYS A 39 -13.30 25.56 12.43
C LYS A 39 -12.89 25.11 13.83
N GLY A 40 -13.43 25.69 14.87
CA GLY A 40 -13.15 25.33 16.25
C GLY A 40 -14.00 24.14 16.72
N ASN A 41 -13.71 22.95 16.29
CA ASN A 41 -13.98 21.61 16.87
C ASN A 41 -14.35 20.51 15.84
N GLU A 42 -14.07 20.67 14.57
CA GLU A 42 -14.06 19.48 13.71
C GLU A 42 -12.75 18.72 14.03
N LYS A 43 -12.88 17.60 14.74
CA LYS A 43 -11.85 16.58 14.83
C LYS A 43 -11.50 16.24 13.39
N GLU A 44 -10.22 16.41 12.98
CA GLU A 44 -9.81 15.96 11.65
C GLU A 44 -10.25 14.51 11.47
N PRO A 45 -10.74 14.13 10.28
CA PRO A 45 -11.24 12.78 10.06
C PRO A 45 -10.10 11.80 10.32
N GLU A 46 -10.31 10.92 11.27
CA GLU A 46 -9.39 9.87 11.65
C GLU A 46 -9.35 8.82 10.53
N VAL A 47 -8.14 8.41 10.10
CA VAL A 47 -7.96 7.36 9.09
C VAL A 47 -8.64 6.08 9.59
N THR A 48 -9.59 5.56 8.83
CA THR A 48 -10.33 4.35 9.22
C THR A 48 -9.53 3.10 8.88
N ALA A 49 -9.79 1.97 9.57
CA ALA A 49 -9.14 0.69 9.27
C ALA A 49 -9.19 0.31 7.79
N THR A 50 -10.31 0.56 7.09
CA THR A 50 -10.43 0.27 5.66
C THR A 50 -9.63 1.22 4.78
N GLU A 51 -9.53 2.48 5.16
CA GLU A 51 -8.70 3.45 4.44
C GLU A 51 -7.21 3.11 4.60
N ASP A 52 -6.83 2.67 5.78
CA ASP A 52 -5.46 2.25 6.07
C ASP A 52 -5.05 1.03 5.25
N LEU A 53 -5.88 0.00 5.19
CA LEU A 53 -5.70 -1.15 4.31
C LEU A 53 -5.53 -0.73 2.83
N MET A 54 -6.34 0.24 2.35
CA MET A 54 -6.21 0.76 0.98
C MET A 54 -4.90 1.54 0.76
N ARG A 55 -4.39 2.24 1.78
CA ARG A 55 -3.08 2.92 1.73
C ARG A 55 -1.94 1.91 1.70
N GLU A 56 -2.04 0.83 2.46
CA GLU A 56 -1.11 -0.29 2.43
C GLU A 56 -1.09 -0.97 1.06
N HIS A 57 -2.27 -1.15 0.42
CA HIS A 57 -2.36 -1.52 -0.99
C HIS A 57 -1.61 -0.56 -1.91
N GLY A 58 -1.52 0.73 -1.59
CA GLY A 58 -0.72 1.71 -2.32
C GLY A 58 0.76 1.30 -2.36
N VAL A 59 1.35 0.91 -1.23
CA VAL A 59 2.74 0.43 -1.14
C VAL A 59 2.92 -0.89 -1.91
N ILE A 60 2.00 -1.84 -1.73
CA ILE A 60 2.01 -3.13 -2.44
C ILE A 60 1.95 -2.91 -3.97
N ARG A 61 1.08 -1.99 -4.45
CA ARG A 61 1.00 -1.64 -5.88
C ARG A 61 2.30 -1.03 -6.41
N ARG A 62 3.03 -0.22 -5.63
CA ARG A 62 4.35 0.29 -6.03
C ARG A 62 5.35 -0.86 -6.19
N ALA A 63 5.36 -1.84 -5.30
CA ALA A 63 6.19 -3.04 -5.45
C ALA A 63 5.83 -3.85 -6.72
N LEU A 64 4.54 -3.98 -7.02
CA LEU A 64 4.09 -4.62 -8.26
C LEU A 64 4.50 -3.84 -9.51
N LEU A 65 4.50 -2.51 -9.47
CA LEU A 65 4.99 -1.67 -10.57
C LEU A 65 6.50 -1.86 -10.79
N VAL A 66 7.30 -2.03 -9.74
CA VAL A 66 8.72 -2.40 -9.87
C VAL A 66 8.88 -3.70 -10.64
N TYR A 67 8.07 -4.72 -10.34
CA TYR A 67 8.09 -5.98 -11.08
C TYR A 67 7.67 -5.79 -12.53
N PHE A 68 6.57 -5.06 -12.78
CA PHE A 68 6.07 -4.78 -14.13
C PHE A 68 7.12 -4.08 -15.00
N GLU A 69 7.73 -3.02 -14.50
CA GLU A 69 8.77 -2.25 -15.21
C GLU A 69 10.07 -3.03 -15.40
N SER A 70 10.29 -4.07 -14.61
CA SER A 70 11.45 -4.95 -14.74
C SER A 70 11.29 -5.99 -15.85
N VAL A 71 10.06 -6.34 -16.26
CA VAL A 71 9.79 -7.38 -17.28
C VAL A 71 10.48 -7.10 -18.62
N PRO A 72 10.34 -5.92 -19.26
CA PRO A 72 11.02 -5.66 -20.51
C PRO A 72 12.53 -5.66 -20.38
N LYS A 73 13.09 -5.19 -19.25
CA LYS A 73 14.52 -5.20 -18.98
C LYS A 73 15.04 -6.63 -18.83
N LEU A 74 14.32 -7.51 -18.12
CA LEU A 74 14.66 -8.94 -17.98
C LEU A 74 14.73 -9.63 -19.34
N ARG A 75 13.80 -9.33 -20.25
CA ARG A 75 13.75 -9.94 -21.59
C ARG A 75 14.82 -9.40 -22.52
N GLN A 76 15.14 -8.12 -22.45
CA GLN A 76 16.10 -7.47 -23.35
C GLN A 76 17.53 -7.62 -22.89
N ASN A 77 17.79 -7.35 -21.62
CA ASN A 77 19.13 -7.41 -21.02
C ASN A 77 19.04 -7.62 -19.49
N PRO A 78 18.97 -8.86 -19.03
CA PRO A 78 18.86 -9.16 -17.60
C PRO A 78 20.03 -8.62 -16.76
N SER A 79 21.19 -8.34 -17.39
CA SER A 79 22.34 -7.77 -16.69
C SER A 79 22.17 -6.27 -16.37
N SER A 80 21.17 -5.60 -16.94
CA SER A 80 20.86 -4.18 -16.66
C SER A 80 20.02 -3.98 -15.40
N ILE A 81 19.54 -5.05 -14.78
CA ILE A 81 18.74 -4.98 -13.55
C ILE A 81 19.64 -5.31 -12.36
N ASP A 82 19.56 -4.48 -11.34
CA ASP A 82 20.14 -4.80 -10.03
C ASP A 82 19.30 -5.90 -9.34
N PRO A 83 19.82 -7.13 -9.19
CA PRO A 83 19.07 -8.19 -8.52
C PRO A 83 18.82 -7.88 -7.04
N ALA A 84 19.70 -7.12 -6.38
CA ALA A 84 19.51 -6.73 -4.99
C ALA A 84 18.31 -5.78 -4.82
N ALA A 85 18.00 -4.94 -5.81
CA ALA A 85 16.79 -4.11 -5.77
C ALA A 85 15.52 -4.98 -5.88
N LEU A 86 15.48 -5.96 -6.77
CA LEU A 86 14.37 -6.93 -6.86
C LEU A 86 14.26 -7.79 -5.60
N HIS A 87 15.38 -8.17 -5.00
CA HIS A 87 15.41 -8.91 -3.74
C HIS A 87 14.77 -8.09 -2.61
N ARG A 88 15.19 -6.82 -2.44
CA ARG A 88 14.58 -5.92 -1.45
C ARG A 88 13.08 -5.68 -1.70
N THR A 89 12.65 -5.64 -2.96
CA THR A 89 11.23 -5.58 -3.29
C THR A 89 10.49 -6.83 -2.81
N ALA A 90 11.06 -8.00 -3.01
CA ALA A 90 10.47 -9.26 -2.56
C ALA A 90 10.48 -9.39 -1.01
N GLU A 91 11.53 -8.92 -0.34
CA GLU A 91 11.56 -8.85 1.13
C GLU A 91 10.48 -7.90 1.68
N LEU A 92 10.29 -6.74 1.03
CA LEU A 92 9.21 -5.81 1.39
C LEU A 92 7.84 -6.45 1.18
N PHE A 93 7.64 -7.11 0.04
CA PHE A 93 6.39 -7.81 -0.27
C PHE A 93 6.11 -8.90 0.76
N ARG A 94 7.13 -9.71 1.13
CA ARG A 94 7.05 -10.73 2.18
C ARG A 94 6.67 -10.12 3.54
N THR A 95 7.42 -9.14 4.00
CA THR A 95 7.29 -8.68 5.39
C THR A 95 6.08 -7.77 5.58
N PHE A 96 5.84 -6.84 4.65
CA PHE A 96 4.76 -5.86 4.77
C PHE A 96 3.47 -6.35 4.09
N GLY A 97 3.54 -6.88 2.86
CA GLY A 97 2.37 -7.38 2.15
C GLY A 97 1.84 -8.68 2.76
N GLU A 98 2.66 -9.74 2.73
CA GLU A 98 2.19 -11.09 3.03
C GLU A 98 2.11 -11.41 4.53
N ASP A 99 3.15 -11.07 5.31
CA ASP A 99 3.18 -11.44 6.73
C ASP A 99 2.38 -10.47 7.60
N TYR A 100 2.32 -9.17 7.25
CA TYR A 100 1.56 -8.18 8.00
C TYR A 100 0.16 -7.97 7.39
N HIS A 101 0.06 -7.32 6.22
CA HIS A 101 -1.22 -6.92 5.62
C HIS A 101 -2.16 -8.10 5.39
N GLU A 102 -1.70 -9.13 4.66
CA GLU A 102 -2.53 -10.29 4.36
C GLU A 102 -2.76 -11.17 5.60
N ARG A 103 -1.66 -11.66 6.24
CA ARG A 103 -1.79 -12.70 7.28
C ARG A 103 -2.33 -12.16 8.58
N MET A 104 -1.82 -11.00 9.05
CA MET A 104 -2.22 -10.47 10.35
C MET A 104 -3.51 -9.67 10.30
N LEU A 105 -3.79 -8.95 9.21
CA LEU A 105 -5.00 -8.13 9.13
C LEU A 105 -6.11 -8.83 8.37
N GLU A 106 -5.91 -9.23 7.12
CA GLU A 106 -6.99 -9.73 6.28
C GLU A 106 -7.43 -11.15 6.66
N GLU A 107 -6.48 -12.10 6.75
CA GLU A 107 -6.79 -13.50 7.05
C GLU A 107 -7.32 -13.67 8.47
N GLN A 108 -6.92 -12.84 9.44
CA GLN A 108 -7.36 -12.95 10.83
C GLN A 108 -8.59 -12.11 11.15
N HIS A 109 -8.78 -10.94 10.52
CA HIS A 109 -9.83 -9.99 10.91
C HIS A 109 -10.88 -9.73 9.81
N ILE A 110 -10.50 -9.75 8.53
CA ILE A 110 -11.39 -9.41 7.42
C ILE A 110 -12.13 -10.66 6.92
N PHE A 111 -11.40 -11.63 6.41
CA PHE A 111 -11.98 -12.80 5.74
C PHE A 111 -12.88 -13.67 6.62
N PRO A 112 -12.60 -13.88 7.92
CA PRO A 112 -13.52 -14.64 8.77
C PRO A 112 -14.91 -13.99 8.90
N VAL A 113 -14.98 -12.66 8.91
CA VAL A 113 -16.25 -11.90 8.98
C VAL A 113 -16.99 -11.96 7.64
N VAL A 114 -16.27 -11.74 6.54
CA VAL A 114 -16.83 -11.75 5.17
C VAL A 114 -17.33 -13.16 4.82
N ARG A 115 -16.59 -14.20 5.17
CA ARG A 115 -16.96 -15.60 4.95
C ARG A 115 -18.29 -15.99 5.61
N LYS A 116 -18.56 -15.48 6.81
CA LYS A 116 -19.80 -15.75 7.54
C LYS A 116 -21.04 -15.19 6.85
N GLN A 117 -20.88 -14.24 5.92
CA GLN A 117 -21.99 -13.68 5.16
C GLN A 117 -22.48 -14.64 4.06
N GLY A 118 -21.67 -15.65 3.69
CA GLY A 118 -22.04 -16.67 2.71
C GLY A 118 -22.04 -16.17 1.25
N GLY A 119 -22.54 -17.01 0.36
CA GLY A 119 -22.76 -16.65 -1.06
C GLY A 119 -21.47 -16.22 -1.80
N GLU A 120 -21.54 -15.16 -2.56
CA GLU A 120 -20.41 -14.65 -3.34
C GLU A 120 -19.28 -14.13 -2.45
N LEU A 121 -19.58 -13.55 -1.29
CA LEU A 121 -18.59 -13.02 -0.37
C LEU A 121 -17.71 -14.13 0.24
N GLN A 122 -18.31 -15.28 0.54
CA GLN A 122 -17.54 -16.45 0.96
C GLN A 122 -16.60 -16.92 -0.16
N LYS A 123 -17.07 -16.96 -1.42
CA LYS A 123 -16.23 -17.34 -2.56
C LYS A 123 -15.06 -16.38 -2.76
N TYR A 124 -15.29 -15.06 -2.60
CA TYR A 124 -14.20 -14.08 -2.65
C TYR A 124 -13.13 -14.39 -1.58
N ALA A 125 -13.51 -14.55 -0.32
CA ALA A 125 -12.58 -14.86 0.75
C ALA A 125 -11.78 -16.15 0.46
N ASP A 126 -12.41 -17.20 -0.06
CA ASP A 126 -11.74 -18.46 -0.40
C ASP A 126 -10.73 -18.30 -1.55
N ILE A 127 -11.09 -17.52 -2.58
CA ILE A 127 -10.20 -17.25 -3.73
C ILE A 127 -9.03 -16.37 -3.31
N LEU A 128 -9.28 -15.30 -2.54
CA LEU A 128 -8.26 -14.36 -2.10
C LEU A 128 -7.22 -15.05 -1.22
N ILE A 129 -7.63 -15.90 -0.27
CA ILE A 129 -6.71 -16.73 0.53
C ILE A 129 -5.87 -17.66 -0.38
N ALA A 130 -6.47 -18.27 -1.41
CA ALA A 130 -5.71 -19.08 -2.35
C ALA A 130 -4.69 -18.26 -3.15
N GLN A 131 -5.01 -17.01 -3.48
CA GLN A 131 -4.10 -16.08 -4.14
C GLN A 131 -2.98 -15.61 -3.21
N HIS A 132 -3.25 -15.36 -1.90
CA HIS A 132 -2.21 -15.11 -0.90
C HIS A 132 -1.20 -16.25 -0.84
N ASN A 133 -1.68 -17.50 -0.75
CA ASN A 133 -0.80 -18.66 -0.73
C ASN A 133 0.05 -18.76 -2.00
N ARG A 134 -0.54 -18.45 -3.18
CA ARG A 134 0.21 -18.39 -4.43
C ARG A 134 1.21 -17.25 -4.45
N GLY A 135 0.85 -16.09 -3.89
CA GLY A 135 1.75 -14.95 -3.71
C GLY A 135 3.01 -15.34 -2.96
N ARG A 136 2.85 -15.99 -1.82
CA ARG A 136 3.95 -16.47 -0.97
C ARG A 136 4.89 -17.43 -1.71
N GLU A 137 4.36 -18.35 -2.49
CA GLU A 137 5.17 -19.25 -3.34
C GLU A 137 5.96 -18.47 -4.40
N ILE A 138 5.35 -17.46 -4.99
CA ILE A 138 6.00 -16.60 -5.98
C ILE A 138 7.10 -15.76 -5.32
N THR A 139 6.84 -15.17 -4.18
CA THR A 139 7.81 -14.39 -3.43
C THR A 139 9.02 -15.23 -3.02
N ASP A 140 8.80 -16.49 -2.57
CA ASP A 140 9.89 -17.44 -2.30
C ASP A 140 10.75 -17.68 -3.54
N TYR A 141 10.12 -17.85 -4.71
CA TYR A 141 10.83 -18.01 -5.97
C TYR A 141 11.65 -16.76 -6.34
N VAL A 142 11.06 -15.57 -6.20
CA VAL A 142 11.77 -14.30 -6.48
C VAL A 142 12.98 -14.13 -5.58
N LEU A 143 12.81 -14.34 -4.27
CA LEU A 143 13.90 -14.29 -3.28
C LEU A 143 15.05 -15.26 -3.65
N ALA A 144 14.70 -16.48 -4.03
CA ALA A 144 15.71 -17.49 -4.42
C ALA A 144 16.47 -17.08 -5.70
N VAL A 145 15.78 -16.56 -6.71
CA VAL A 145 16.38 -16.19 -8.00
C VAL A 145 17.22 -14.91 -7.91
N THR A 146 16.86 -14.01 -7.01
CA THR A 146 17.51 -12.70 -6.84
C THR A 146 18.59 -12.67 -5.75
N ASN A 147 18.83 -13.79 -5.05
CA ASN A 147 19.84 -13.91 -3.99
C ASN A 147 21.28 -14.03 -4.50
N GLY A 148 21.61 -13.42 -5.62
CA GLY A 148 22.94 -13.51 -6.22
C GLY A 148 23.35 -12.18 -6.86
N PRO A 149 24.61 -12.07 -7.29
CA PRO A 149 25.14 -10.84 -7.87
C PRO A 149 24.54 -10.52 -9.26
N LYS A 150 23.86 -11.45 -9.88
CA LYS A 150 23.20 -11.29 -11.18
C LYS A 150 22.07 -12.31 -11.38
N ILE A 151 21.06 -11.93 -12.14
CA ILE A 151 20.05 -12.86 -12.63
C ILE A 151 20.62 -13.63 -13.81
N SER A 152 20.64 -14.95 -13.74
CA SER A 152 21.15 -15.78 -14.83
C SER A 152 20.22 -15.71 -16.05
N ALA A 153 20.77 -15.86 -17.25
CA ALA A 153 19.98 -15.90 -18.48
C ALA A 153 18.91 -17.03 -18.47
N ALA A 154 19.18 -18.12 -17.76
CA ALA A 154 18.21 -19.22 -17.60
C ALA A 154 17.01 -18.84 -16.73
N HIS A 155 17.15 -17.89 -15.82
CA HIS A 155 16.07 -17.42 -14.94
C HIS A 155 15.36 -16.17 -15.46
N ALA A 156 15.91 -15.44 -16.43
CA ALA A 156 15.39 -14.14 -16.87
C ALA A 156 13.97 -14.23 -17.43
N GLU A 157 13.72 -15.09 -18.42
CA GLU A 157 12.38 -15.26 -19.00
C GLU A 157 11.38 -15.94 -18.05
N PRO A 158 11.74 -16.99 -17.29
CA PRO A 158 10.88 -17.51 -16.25
C PRO A 158 10.46 -16.45 -15.22
N LEU A 159 11.40 -15.62 -14.74
CA LEU A 159 11.11 -14.54 -13.79
C LEU A 159 10.19 -13.46 -14.41
N ALA A 160 10.44 -13.08 -15.66
CA ALA A 160 9.59 -12.13 -16.37
C ALA A 160 8.14 -12.64 -16.49
N LYS A 161 7.94 -13.92 -16.82
CA LYS A 161 6.60 -14.54 -16.88
C LYS A 161 5.93 -14.60 -15.51
N VAL A 162 6.69 -14.88 -14.46
CA VAL A 162 6.19 -14.85 -13.09
C VAL A 162 5.72 -13.45 -12.74
N PHE A 163 6.50 -12.42 -13.04
CA PHE A 163 6.10 -11.03 -12.78
C PHE A 163 4.84 -10.63 -13.55
N ASP A 164 4.73 -10.95 -14.85
CA ASP A 164 3.51 -10.66 -15.63
C ASP A 164 2.26 -11.24 -14.96
N SER A 165 2.31 -12.50 -14.53
CA SER A 165 1.15 -13.18 -13.92
C SER A 165 0.89 -12.68 -12.50
N PHE A 166 1.91 -12.39 -11.72
CA PHE A 166 1.83 -11.92 -10.35
C PHE A 166 1.19 -10.53 -10.27
N VAL A 167 1.67 -9.59 -11.11
CA VAL A 167 1.12 -8.24 -11.22
C VAL A 167 -0.36 -8.29 -11.61
N LEU A 168 -0.72 -9.10 -12.61
CA LEU A 168 -2.11 -9.23 -13.04
C LEU A 168 -3.01 -9.84 -11.95
N MET A 169 -2.52 -10.85 -11.23
CA MET A 169 -3.23 -11.46 -10.12
C MET A 169 -3.53 -10.41 -9.04
N TYR A 170 -2.51 -9.73 -8.51
CA TYR A 170 -2.70 -8.76 -7.44
C TYR A 170 -3.44 -7.48 -7.84
N ALA A 171 -3.32 -7.02 -9.09
CA ALA A 171 -4.12 -5.90 -9.57
C ALA A 171 -5.62 -6.22 -9.53
N ASN A 172 -5.99 -7.47 -9.86
CA ASN A 172 -7.37 -7.95 -9.75
C ASN A 172 -7.79 -8.22 -8.30
N HIS A 173 -6.91 -8.75 -7.49
CA HIS A 173 -7.06 -9.07 -6.07
C HIS A 173 -7.41 -7.81 -5.26
N ALA A 174 -6.47 -6.88 -5.15
CA ALA A 174 -6.64 -5.64 -4.41
C ALA A 174 -7.83 -4.79 -4.90
N ALA A 175 -8.13 -4.82 -6.21
CA ALA A 175 -9.31 -4.13 -6.72
C ALA A 175 -10.62 -4.71 -6.17
N ARG A 176 -10.72 -6.03 -5.90
CA ARG A 176 -11.91 -6.67 -5.30
C ARG A 176 -11.99 -6.42 -3.80
N GLU A 177 -10.86 -6.40 -3.14
CA GLU A 177 -10.81 -6.04 -1.72
C GLU A 177 -11.25 -4.62 -1.49
N ASP A 178 -10.65 -3.66 -2.19
CA ASP A 178 -10.99 -2.24 -2.09
C ASP A 178 -12.47 -1.95 -2.39
N THR A 179 -13.06 -2.65 -3.37
CA THR A 179 -14.39 -2.29 -3.90
C THR A 179 -15.53 -3.20 -3.43
N ILE A 180 -15.23 -4.41 -2.96
CA ILE A 180 -16.25 -5.40 -2.59
C ILE A 180 -16.04 -5.88 -1.15
N VAL A 181 -14.86 -6.41 -0.84
CA VAL A 181 -14.60 -7.12 0.43
C VAL A 181 -14.55 -6.17 1.61
N PHE A 182 -13.73 -5.13 1.55
CA PHE A 182 -13.61 -4.13 2.62
C PHE A 182 -14.93 -3.37 2.87
N PRO A 183 -15.66 -2.91 1.83
CA PRO A 183 -16.99 -2.34 2.03
C PRO A 183 -18.01 -3.31 2.65
N ALA A 184 -17.97 -4.59 2.28
CA ALA A 184 -18.84 -5.60 2.87
C ALA A 184 -18.47 -5.91 4.33
N TRP A 185 -17.17 -5.98 4.63
CA TRP A 185 -16.67 -6.15 5.98
C TRP A 185 -17.05 -4.96 6.88
N LYS A 186 -16.81 -3.73 6.44
CA LYS A 186 -17.10 -2.49 7.18
C LYS A 186 -18.55 -2.39 7.63
N LYS A 187 -19.50 -2.86 6.82
CA LYS A 187 -20.95 -2.82 7.14
C LYS A 187 -21.36 -3.64 8.36
N ASN A 188 -20.50 -4.51 8.88
CA ASN A 188 -20.81 -5.33 10.07
C ASN A 188 -20.54 -4.59 11.40
N PHE A 189 -20.00 -3.39 11.35
CA PHE A 189 -19.51 -2.67 12.53
C PHE A 189 -20.09 -1.27 12.61
N SER A 190 -20.34 -0.80 13.83
CA SER A 190 -20.60 0.60 14.12
C SER A 190 -19.30 1.44 14.00
N ASN A 191 -19.42 2.76 13.90
CA ASN A 191 -18.26 3.66 13.85
C ASN A 191 -17.33 3.44 15.06
N LYS A 192 -17.89 3.32 16.27
CA LYS A 192 -17.11 3.07 17.49
C LYS A 192 -16.32 1.75 17.41
N GLN A 193 -16.92 0.68 16.87
CA GLN A 193 -16.20 -0.60 16.68
C GLN A 193 -15.12 -0.49 15.61
N LEU A 194 -15.35 0.31 14.56
CA LEU A 194 -14.33 0.57 13.54
C LEU A 194 -13.14 1.35 14.11
N ASP A 195 -13.38 2.31 15.00
CA ASP A 195 -12.32 3.02 15.71
C ASP A 195 -11.50 2.08 16.59
N GLU A 196 -12.17 1.20 17.37
CA GLU A 196 -11.51 0.18 18.20
C GLU A 196 -10.69 -0.82 17.35
N ILE A 197 -11.17 -1.18 16.15
CA ILE A 197 -10.44 -2.05 15.21
C ILE A 197 -9.25 -1.32 14.60
N SER A 198 -9.38 -0.03 14.28
CA SER A 198 -8.25 0.76 13.79
C SER A 198 -7.12 0.82 14.82
N ASP A 199 -7.44 1.06 16.10
CA ASP A 199 -6.46 1.01 17.19
C ASP A 199 -5.80 -0.37 17.31
N GLN A 200 -6.60 -1.43 17.15
CA GLN A 200 -6.08 -2.81 17.17
C GLN A 200 -5.11 -3.09 16.01
N PHE A 201 -5.37 -2.57 14.80
CA PHE A 201 -4.49 -2.75 13.65
C PHE A 201 -3.18 -1.99 13.83
N GLU A 202 -3.20 -0.77 14.37
CA GLU A 202 -2.00 -0.03 14.75
C GLU A 202 -1.19 -0.80 15.82
N ASP A 203 -1.84 -1.38 16.82
CA ASP A 203 -1.17 -2.20 17.84
C ASP A 203 -0.49 -3.44 17.24
N ILE A 204 -1.11 -4.09 16.25
CA ILE A 204 -0.51 -5.22 15.53
C ILE A 204 0.72 -4.76 14.76
N GLU A 205 0.62 -3.65 14.04
CA GLU A 205 1.71 -3.06 13.30
C GLU A 205 2.92 -2.73 14.20
N HIS A 206 2.67 -2.03 15.31
CA HIS A 206 3.71 -1.67 16.27
C HIS A 206 4.36 -2.90 16.92
N LYS A 207 3.60 -3.95 17.20
CA LYS A 207 4.15 -5.21 17.74
C LYS A 207 5.04 -5.92 16.72
N MET A 208 4.69 -5.84 15.43
CA MET A 208 5.41 -6.54 14.38
C MET A 208 6.69 -5.78 13.94
N PHE A 209 6.62 -4.46 13.82
CA PHE A 209 7.71 -3.65 13.30
C PHE A 209 8.47 -2.86 14.37
N GLY A 210 7.92 -2.70 15.57
CA GLY A 210 8.51 -1.86 16.64
C GLY A 210 8.48 -0.37 16.34
N LYS A 211 7.82 0.05 15.25
CA LYS A 211 7.68 1.40 14.72
C LYS A 211 6.51 1.46 13.76
N ASP A 212 6.24 2.62 13.15
CA ASP A 212 5.30 2.74 12.04
C ASP A 212 5.80 1.93 10.83
N GLY A 213 5.12 0.82 10.55
CA GLY A 213 5.48 -0.13 9.50
C GLY A 213 5.16 0.40 8.11
N PHE A 214 4.06 1.18 7.98
CA PHE A 214 3.66 1.79 6.72
C PHE A 214 4.70 2.82 6.24
N GLU A 215 5.13 3.75 7.12
CA GLU A 215 6.17 4.72 6.74
C GLU A 215 7.49 4.06 6.38
N ASP A 216 7.87 3.00 7.10
CA ASP A 216 9.09 2.24 6.80
C ASP A 216 8.99 1.54 5.44
N ALA A 217 7.84 0.93 5.14
CA ALA A 217 7.57 0.28 3.87
C ALA A 217 7.55 1.28 2.70
N GLU A 218 6.95 2.46 2.90
CA GLU A 218 6.95 3.54 1.91
C GLU A 218 8.37 4.02 1.58
N LYS A 219 9.22 4.21 2.59
CA LYS A 219 10.63 4.56 2.39
C LYS A 219 11.41 3.46 1.65
N LYS A 220 11.21 2.21 2.03
CA LYS A 220 11.88 1.06 1.38
C LYS A 220 11.53 0.95 -0.09
N ILE A 221 10.24 1.10 -0.45
CA ILE A 221 9.86 1.03 -1.87
C ILE A 221 10.37 2.25 -2.65
N ALA A 222 10.38 3.44 -2.06
CA ALA A 222 10.95 4.64 -2.67
C ALA A 222 12.45 4.47 -2.98
N ASP A 223 13.22 3.88 -2.07
CA ASP A 223 14.66 3.58 -2.27
C ASP A 223 14.86 2.58 -3.42
N VAL A 224 14.00 1.58 -3.55
CA VAL A 224 14.02 0.64 -4.68
C VAL A 224 13.73 1.35 -6.00
N GLU A 225 12.68 2.19 -6.04
CA GLU A 225 12.31 2.97 -7.22
C GLU A 225 13.45 3.89 -7.67
N ILE A 226 14.12 4.56 -6.73
CA ILE A 226 15.31 5.38 -7.03
C ILE A 226 16.42 4.51 -7.62
N THR A 227 16.72 3.37 -7.01
CA THR A 227 17.79 2.45 -7.46
C THR A 227 17.55 1.95 -8.89
N LEU A 228 16.30 1.69 -9.25
CA LEU A 228 15.92 1.16 -10.57
C LEU A 228 15.58 2.24 -11.60
N GLY A 229 15.57 3.52 -11.19
CA GLY A 229 15.24 4.65 -12.05
C GLY A 229 13.73 4.81 -12.32
N PHE A 230 12.88 4.40 -11.38
CA PHE A 230 11.41 4.47 -11.48
C PHE A 230 10.78 5.58 -10.61
N SER A 231 11.59 6.40 -9.94
CA SER A 231 11.11 7.43 -9.02
C SER A 231 10.52 8.68 -9.70
N ASP A 232 10.85 8.95 -10.96
CA ASP A 232 10.29 10.08 -11.69
C ASP A 232 8.93 9.71 -12.29
N LEU A 233 7.85 10.17 -11.65
CA LEU A 233 6.49 9.91 -12.10
C LEU A 233 6.21 10.44 -13.52
N ALA A 234 6.90 11.51 -13.97
CA ALA A 234 6.69 12.09 -15.27
C ALA A 234 7.04 11.13 -16.43
N GLN A 235 7.99 10.20 -16.22
CA GLN A 235 8.38 9.21 -17.22
C GLN A 235 7.23 8.28 -17.64
N PHE A 236 6.22 8.11 -16.79
CA PHE A 236 5.05 7.26 -17.05
C PHE A 236 3.90 8.00 -17.76
N THR A 237 4.07 9.29 -18.05
CA THR A 237 3.08 10.06 -18.79
C THR A 237 3.16 9.71 -20.29
N PRO A 238 2.10 9.10 -20.88
CA PRO A 238 2.13 8.73 -22.29
C PRO A 238 2.19 9.96 -23.19
N PRO A 239 2.73 9.84 -24.41
CA PRO A 239 2.65 10.90 -25.41
C PRO A 239 1.18 11.18 -25.79
N PRO A 240 0.87 12.37 -26.33
CA PRO A 240 -0.47 12.65 -26.85
C PRO A 240 -0.92 11.58 -27.86
N PRO A 241 -2.22 11.22 -27.87
CA PRO A 241 -2.72 10.27 -28.86
C PRO A 241 -2.56 10.84 -30.28
N PRO A 242 -2.45 9.98 -31.30
CA PRO A 242 -2.46 10.44 -32.68
C PRO A 242 -3.76 11.19 -32.97
N LYS A 243 -3.68 12.20 -33.85
CA LYS A 243 -4.89 12.90 -34.32
C LYS A 243 -5.76 11.91 -35.10
N PRO A 244 -7.10 11.92 -34.90
CA PRO A 244 -8.02 11.03 -35.62
C PRO A 244 -8.07 11.35 -37.10
#